data_a968d339602b7142656d18cc3325aa76
#
_entry.id   a968d339602b7142656d18cc3325aa76
#
_cell.length_a   1.000
_cell.length_b   1.000
_cell.length_c   1.000
_cell.angle_alpha   90.00
_cell.angle_beta   90.00
_cell.angle_gamma   90.00
#
_symmetry.space_group_name_H-M   'P 1'
#
loop_
_entity.id
_entity.type
_entity.pdbx_description
1 polymer ?
#
loop_
_entity_poly.entity_id
_entity_poly.type
_entity_poly.pdbx_seq_one_letter_code
_entity_poly.pdbx_strand_id
1 'polypeptide(L)'
;MLTDRFNNGNPKNDVNFGRTAKTATLRGFMGGDIKGISKKIDEGYFDKLGITAIWFTPVVEQIHGGVDEGTGLTYGFHGYWTKDWTRLDPNFGTEKDLAELVKKAHRRGIRVILDVVINHTGPTTEQDPLWSGWARTGPQCTYKDYQSTIECTLVKNLPDIKTESDEPVSLPPSLTEKWKREGRYEKEVAELDAFFKRTGYPRAPRFYIIKWLTDWVRKYGVDGYRCDTAKHIEESVWAELRKEADLAFGDWKKANPDKVLDSNDFYMVGEVYYYKISGGRMYDFGDRKVDYFNYGYSSLINFDLKTDAKNPSYEAIFSKYSALLQNEFRNKSVLNYLSSHDDGEPFDKERKKPIEAGTKLLLCPGATQGYYGDETCFRTGKNLVVFAGRTRRWVRVFMP
;
A
#
# COMPACT_ATOMS: atom_id res chain seq x y z
N MET A 1 -7.93 -2.70 0.05
CA MET A 1 -8.45 -4.05 0.46
C MET A 1 -7.29 -4.96 0.83
N LEU A 2 -7.50 -5.92 1.72
CA LEU A 2 -6.50 -6.93 2.06
C LEU A 2 -6.55 -8.06 1.02
N THR A 3 -5.53 -8.18 0.18
CA THR A 3 -5.51 -9.06 -1.00
C THR A 3 -5.87 -10.51 -0.65
N ASP A 4 -5.16 -11.08 0.32
CA ASP A 4 -5.36 -12.47 0.78
C ASP A 4 -6.76 -12.77 1.31
N ARG A 5 -7.53 -11.73 1.70
CA ARG A 5 -8.84 -11.88 2.37
C ARG A 5 -10.02 -11.47 1.53
N PHE A 6 -9.77 -10.92 0.34
CA PHE A 6 -10.84 -10.34 -0.46
C PHE A 6 -11.61 -11.37 -1.27
N ASN A 7 -10.94 -12.11 -2.15
CA ASN A 7 -11.57 -13.13 -2.97
C ASN A 7 -10.53 -14.10 -3.55
N ASN A 8 -10.73 -15.39 -3.40
CA ASN A 8 -9.90 -16.43 -4.01
C ASN A 8 -10.36 -16.68 -5.45
N GLY A 9 -9.50 -16.35 -6.41
CA GLY A 9 -9.73 -16.56 -7.84
C GLY A 9 -9.02 -17.78 -8.40
N ASN A 10 -8.03 -18.32 -7.66
CA ASN A 10 -7.20 -19.43 -8.09
C ASN A 10 -6.77 -20.34 -6.93
N PRO A 11 -7.56 -21.30 -6.48
CA PRO A 11 -7.21 -22.17 -5.35
C PRO A 11 -5.91 -22.98 -5.54
N LYS A 12 -5.32 -22.99 -6.74
CA LYS A 12 -4.07 -23.71 -7.01
C LYS A 12 -2.83 -22.97 -6.51
N ASN A 13 -2.94 -21.70 -6.18
CA ASN A 13 -1.84 -20.88 -5.64
C ASN A 13 -1.97 -20.57 -4.14
N ASP A 14 -2.88 -21.22 -3.43
CA ASP A 14 -3.10 -20.96 -1.99
C ASP A 14 -1.88 -21.36 -1.13
N VAL A 15 -1.08 -22.32 -1.59
CA VAL A 15 0.09 -22.82 -0.86
C VAL A 15 1.34 -22.73 -1.70
N ASN A 16 2.32 -21.92 -1.24
CA ASN A 16 3.63 -21.78 -1.87
C ASN A 16 4.73 -21.71 -0.80
N PHE A 17 5.96 -21.92 -1.18
CA PHE A 17 7.16 -21.82 -0.34
C PHE A 17 7.13 -22.68 0.94
N GLY A 18 6.36 -23.77 0.95
CA GLY A 18 6.22 -24.61 2.14
C GLY A 18 5.47 -23.96 3.30
N ARG A 19 4.69 -22.90 3.07
CA ARG A 19 3.90 -22.19 4.09
C ARG A 19 2.66 -23.02 4.54
N THR A 20 2.92 -24.20 5.13
CA THR A 20 1.88 -25.17 5.51
C THR A 20 1.77 -25.43 6.99
N ALA A 21 2.66 -24.85 7.81
CA ALA A 21 2.60 -25.03 9.24
C ALA A 21 1.33 -24.43 9.85
N LYS A 22 0.86 -25.01 10.95
CA LYS A 22 -0.31 -24.52 11.68
C LYS A 22 -0.03 -23.11 12.22
N THR A 23 -0.77 -22.13 11.76
CA THR A 23 -0.68 -20.74 12.21
C THR A 23 -1.62 -20.45 13.37
N ALA A 24 -1.41 -19.30 14.03
CA ALA A 24 -2.43 -18.71 14.88
C ALA A 24 -3.69 -18.40 14.08
N THR A 25 -4.81 -18.21 14.76
CA THR A 25 -6.11 -17.96 14.12
C THR A 25 -6.03 -16.75 13.21
N LEU A 26 -6.40 -16.92 11.94
CA LEU A 26 -6.37 -15.89 10.89
C LEU A 26 -4.96 -15.32 10.60
N ARG A 27 -3.88 -16.05 10.90
CA ARG A 27 -2.50 -15.60 10.69
C ARG A 27 -1.79 -16.33 9.53
N GLY A 28 -2.49 -17.19 8.80
CA GLY A 28 -2.02 -17.85 7.59
C GLY A 28 -2.61 -17.24 6.33
N PHE A 29 -2.13 -17.67 5.17
CA PHE A 29 -2.76 -17.36 3.90
C PHE A 29 -4.14 -18.02 3.80
N MET A 30 -5.12 -17.30 3.23
CA MET A 30 -6.50 -17.77 3.04
C MET A 30 -6.92 -17.78 1.56
N GLY A 31 -5.99 -17.51 0.65
CA GLY A 31 -6.13 -17.73 -0.79
C GLY A 31 -6.70 -16.57 -1.59
N GLY A 32 -6.99 -15.42 -0.99
CA GLY A 32 -7.34 -14.23 -1.78
C GLY A 32 -6.19 -13.79 -2.68
N ASP A 33 -6.48 -13.44 -3.95
CA ASP A 33 -5.47 -13.21 -4.97
C ASP A 33 -5.89 -12.16 -6.02
N ILE A 34 -4.95 -11.80 -6.90
CA ILE A 34 -5.16 -10.86 -8.01
C ILE A 34 -6.25 -11.35 -8.98
N LYS A 35 -6.36 -12.64 -9.21
CA LYS A 35 -7.43 -13.22 -10.04
C LYS A 35 -8.80 -13.03 -9.39
N GLY A 36 -8.87 -13.16 -8.08
CA GLY A 36 -10.09 -12.89 -7.33
C GLY A 36 -10.54 -11.44 -7.45
N ILE A 37 -9.59 -10.48 -7.38
CA ILE A 37 -9.88 -9.06 -7.62
C ILE A 37 -10.36 -8.88 -9.08
N SER A 38 -9.65 -9.45 -10.05
CA SER A 38 -10.02 -9.40 -11.49
C SER A 38 -11.42 -9.95 -11.75
N LYS A 39 -11.79 -11.05 -11.09
CA LYS A 39 -13.14 -11.63 -11.16
C LYS A 39 -14.20 -10.65 -10.66
N LYS A 40 -13.92 -9.91 -9.58
CA LYS A 40 -14.84 -8.88 -9.06
C LYS A 40 -14.98 -7.68 -9.99
N ILE A 41 -13.92 -7.32 -10.72
CA ILE A 41 -13.99 -6.32 -11.81
C ILE A 41 -14.94 -6.85 -12.91
N ASP A 42 -14.76 -8.08 -13.36
CA ASP A 42 -15.60 -8.69 -14.43
C ASP A 42 -17.07 -8.77 -14.03
N GLU A 43 -17.38 -9.06 -12.76
CA GLU A 43 -18.74 -9.10 -12.21
C GLU A 43 -19.40 -7.70 -12.09
N GLY A 44 -18.65 -6.62 -12.38
CA GLY A 44 -19.13 -5.25 -12.21
C GLY A 44 -19.34 -4.85 -10.75
N TYR A 45 -18.65 -5.51 -9.82
CA TYR A 45 -18.78 -5.25 -8.38
C TYR A 45 -18.38 -3.81 -8.04
N PHE A 46 -17.22 -3.37 -8.54
CA PHE A 46 -16.71 -2.03 -8.28
C PHE A 46 -17.51 -0.94 -9.00
N ASP A 47 -18.02 -1.24 -10.21
CA ASP A 47 -18.90 -0.31 -10.94
C ASP A 47 -20.19 -0.03 -10.17
N LYS A 48 -20.78 -1.07 -9.60
CA LYS A 48 -22.02 -0.94 -8.80
C LYS A 48 -21.82 -0.15 -7.51
N LEU A 49 -20.59 -0.07 -7.03
CA LEU A 49 -20.21 0.73 -5.87
C LEU A 49 -19.73 2.15 -6.24
N GLY A 50 -19.64 2.47 -7.53
CA GLY A 50 -19.10 3.76 -7.99
C GLY A 50 -17.62 3.95 -7.70
N ILE A 51 -16.85 2.85 -7.59
CA ILE A 51 -15.42 2.90 -7.29
C ILE A 51 -14.63 3.36 -8.53
N THR A 52 -13.80 4.37 -8.37
CA THR A 52 -12.95 4.95 -9.43
C THR A 52 -11.48 4.57 -9.31
N ALA A 53 -11.07 4.01 -8.17
CA ALA A 53 -9.74 3.47 -7.95
C ALA A 53 -9.79 2.30 -6.98
N ILE A 54 -8.93 1.31 -7.18
CA ILE A 54 -8.73 0.19 -6.26
C ILE A 54 -7.30 0.25 -5.70
N TRP A 55 -7.20 0.13 -4.39
CA TRP A 55 -5.96 -0.08 -3.66
C TRP A 55 -6.05 -1.41 -2.92
N PHE A 56 -5.02 -2.23 -3.05
CA PHE A 56 -4.87 -3.49 -2.33
C PHE A 56 -3.48 -3.60 -1.71
N THR A 57 -3.38 -4.38 -0.62
CA THR A 57 -2.13 -4.56 0.13
C THR A 57 -1.01 -5.09 -0.74
N PRO A 58 0.27 -4.90 -0.35
CA PRO A 58 1.41 -5.24 -1.19
C PRO A 58 1.35 -6.68 -1.69
N VAL A 59 1.73 -6.89 -2.94
CA VAL A 59 1.66 -8.21 -3.62
C VAL A 59 3.02 -8.72 -4.06
N VAL A 60 4.09 -8.00 -3.75
CA VAL A 60 5.47 -8.48 -3.98
C VAL A 60 5.79 -9.67 -3.07
N GLU A 61 6.85 -10.42 -3.40
CA GLU A 61 7.18 -11.64 -2.69
C GLU A 61 7.47 -11.38 -1.21
N GLN A 62 6.80 -12.13 -0.36
CA GLN A 62 6.90 -12.06 1.08
C GLN A 62 7.91 -13.09 1.62
N ILE A 63 8.36 -12.90 2.87
CA ILE A 63 9.22 -13.89 3.53
C ILE A 63 8.62 -15.30 3.44
N HIS A 64 9.47 -16.31 3.35
CA HIS A 64 9.03 -17.70 3.21
C HIS A 64 8.74 -18.33 4.57
N GLY A 65 9.52 -17.97 5.59
CA GLY A 65 9.31 -18.43 6.96
C GLY A 65 8.12 -17.76 7.63
N GLY A 66 7.71 -18.34 8.74
CA GLY A 66 6.72 -17.73 9.65
C GLY A 66 7.38 -17.25 10.93
N VAL A 67 6.75 -16.29 11.60
CA VAL A 67 7.22 -15.68 12.85
C VAL A 67 6.12 -15.73 13.89
N ASP A 68 6.48 -16.02 15.14
CA ASP A 68 5.56 -15.90 16.26
C ASP A 68 5.52 -14.44 16.76
N GLU A 69 4.37 -13.80 16.60
CA GLU A 69 4.11 -12.44 17.06
C GLU A 69 3.53 -12.40 18.49
N GLY A 70 3.76 -13.43 19.29
CA GLY A 70 3.23 -13.55 20.66
C GLY A 70 1.84 -14.18 20.76
N THR A 71 1.22 -14.48 19.61
CA THR A 71 -0.09 -15.16 19.52
C THR A 71 -0.03 -16.48 18.76
N GLY A 72 1.17 -16.88 18.34
CA GLY A 72 1.49 -18.04 17.52
C GLY A 72 1.94 -17.66 16.11
N LEU A 73 2.28 -18.67 15.32
CA LEU A 73 2.91 -18.53 14.03
C LEU A 73 2.05 -17.66 13.07
N THR A 74 2.70 -16.68 12.45
CA THR A 74 2.15 -15.79 11.43
C THR A 74 3.00 -15.88 10.16
N TYR A 75 2.36 -15.95 8.98
CA TYR A 75 3.00 -15.75 7.67
C TYR A 75 2.71 -14.35 7.12
N GLY A 76 3.45 -13.90 6.10
CA GLY A 76 3.33 -12.59 5.47
C GLY A 76 2.06 -12.39 4.60
N PHE A 77 0.91 -12.96 5.00
CA PHE A 77 -0.36 -12.93 4.26
C PHE A 77 -0.88 -11.51 3.99
N HIS A 78 -0.50 -10.56 4.85
CA HIS A 78 -0.91 -9.15 4.75
C HIS A 78 -0.14 -8.36 3.70
N GLY A 79 1.03 -8.86 3.23
CA GLY A 79 1.81 -8.23 2.19
C GLY A 79 2.92 -7.28 2.66
N TYR A 80 3.04 -7.00 3.96
CA TYR A 80 4.00 -6.02 4.49
C TYR A 80 5.34 -6.62 4.95
N TRP A 81 5.58 -7.90 4.67
CA TRP A 81 6.85 -8.57 5.01
C TRP A 81 7.64 -8.90 3.75
N THR A 82 8.02 -7.86 3.02
CA THR A 82 8.70 -7.99 1.73
C THR A 82 10.05 -8.68 1.84
N LYS A 83 10.28 -9.65 0.95
CA LYS A 83 11.54 -10.34 0.72
C LYS A 83 12.16 -9.96 -0.63
N ASP A 84 11.35 -9.78 -1.67
CA ASP A 84 11.82 -9.48 -3.02
C ASP A 84 10.83 -8.52 -3.72
N TRP A 85 11.26 -7.29 -3.98
CA TRP A 85 10.48 -6.27 -4.69
C TRP A 85 10.38 -6.53 -6.20
N THR A 86 11.16 -7.47 -6.74
CA THR A 86 11.26 -7.71 -8.19
C THR A 86 10.32 -8.79 -8.69
N ARG A 87 9.56 -9.44 -7.81
CA ARG A 87 8.60 -10.51 -8.12
C ARG A 87 7.31 -10.36 -7.32
N LEU A 88 6.23 -10.86 -7.89
CA LEU A 88 5.00 -11.07 -7.11
C LEU A 88 5.12 -12.33 -6.26
N ASP A 89 4.48 -12.31 -5.10
CA ASP A 89 4.28 -13.51 -4.30
C ASP A 89 3.32 -14.46 -5.04
N PRO A 90 3.70 -15.72 -5.30
CA PRO A 90 2.85 -16.64 -6.02
C PRO A 90 1.51 -16.92 -5.32
N ASN A 91 1.40 -16.72 -3.99
CA ASN A 91 0.11 -16.78 -3.31
C ASN A 91 -0.84 -15.66 -3.76
N PHE A 92 -0.31 -14.51 -4.19
CA PHE A 92 -1.12 -13.40 -4.72
C PHE A 92 -1.32 -13.48 -6.24
N GLY A 93 -0.48 -14.22 -6.96
CA GLY A 93 -0.62 -14.40 -8.40
C GLY A 93 0.67 -14.19 -9.18
N THR A 94 0.53 -13.99 -10.49
CA THR A 94 1.62 -13.81 -11.44
C THR A 94 1.63 -12.41 -12.04
N GLU A 95 2.75 -12.01 -12.65
CA GLU A 95 2.86 -10.77 -13.42
C GLU A 95 1.80 -10.65 -14.52
N LYS A 96 1.44 -11.80 -15.13
CA LYS A 96 0.35 -11.87 -16.12
C LYS A 96 -1.01 -11.55 -15.50
N ASP A 97 -1.24 -12.01 -14.27
CA ASP A 97 -2.49 -11.73 -13.56
C ASP A 97 -2.60 -10.25 -13.20
N LEU A 98 -1.47 -9.60 -12.80
CA LEU A 98 -1.42 -8.16 -12.54
C LEU A 98 -1.66 -7.35 -13.82
N ALA A 99 -1.00 -7.71 -14.93
CA ALA A 99 -1.22 -7.05 -16.21
C ALA A 99 -2.68 -7.13 -16.68
N GLU A 100 -3.31 -8.29 -16.50
CA GLU A 100 -4.72 -8.48 -16.85
C GLU A 100 -5.65 -7.71 -15.91
N LEU A 101 -5.33 -7.62 -14.62
CA LEU A 101 -6.08 -6.83 -13.64
C LEU A 101 -6.07 -5.35 -14.03
N VAL A 102 -4.89 -4.77 -14.30
CA VAL A 102 -4.76 -3.35 -14.69
C VAL A 102 -5.56 -3.09 -15.98
N LYS A 103 -5.40 -3.94 -16.99
CA LYS A 103 -6.14 -3.84 -18.26
C LYS A 103 -7.65 -3.86 -18.06
N LYS A 104 -8.18 -4.76 -17.21
CA LYS A 104 -9.60 -4.86 -16.90
C LYS A 104 -10.11 -3.66 -16.13
N ALA A 105 -9.36 -3.19 -15.15
CA ALA A 105 -9.68 -2.01 -14.37
C ALA A 105 -9.77 -0.77 -15.27
N HIS A 106 -8.75 -0.52 -16.10
CA HIS A 106 -8.71 0.62 -17.02
C HIS A 106 -9.88 0.61 -18.02
N ARG A 107 -10.28 -0.54 -18.56
CA ARG A 107 -11.45 -0.64 -19.44
C ARG A 107 -12.77 -0.22 -18.78
N ARG A 108 -12.82 -0.19 -17.45
CA ARG A 108 -13.97 0.25 -16.66
C ARG A 108 -13.77 1.62 -16.02
N GLY A 109 -12.74 2.35 -16.40
CA GLY A 109 -12.45 3.65 -15.82
C GLY A 109 -11.92 3.59 -14.38
N ILE A 110 -11.45 2.41 -13.92
CA ILE A 110 -10.96 2.19 -12.56
C ILE A 110 -9.43 2.23 -12.54
N ARG A 111 -8.85 3.05 -11.68
CA ARG A 111 -7.40 3.14 -11.49
C ARG A 111 -6.90 2.06 -10.55
N VAL A 112 -5.64 1.67 -10.72
CA VAL A 112 -4.98 0.68 -9.87
C VAL A 112 -3.86 1.35 -9.07
N ILE A 113 -4.00 1.32 -7.75
CA ILE A 113 -3.02 1.85 -6.79
C ILE A 113 -2.35 0.67 -6.10
N LEU A 114 -1.03 0.56 -6.25
CA LEU A 114 -0.27 -0.45 -5.50
C LEU A 114 0.13 0.10 -4.13
N ASP A 115 0.13 -0.79 -3.15
CA ASP A 115 0.71 -0.52 -1.84
C ASP A 115 2.21 -0.82 -1.89
N VAL A 116 3.05 0.10 -1.42
CA VAL A 116 4.50 -0.01 -1.50
C VAL A 116 5.16 0.21 -0.15
N VAL A 117 6.07 -0.70 0.19
CA VAL A 117 6.86 -0.68 1.43
C VAL A 117 8.31 -0.42 1.06
N ILE A 118 8.90 0.66 1.59
CA ILE A 118 10.34 0.98 1.43
C ILE A 118 11.06 0.88 2.78
N ASN A 119 10.36 1.20 3.87
CA ASN A 119 10.92 1.34 5.20
C ASN A 119 11.59 0.06 5.74
N HIS A 120 11.06 -1.13 5.43
CA HIS A 120 11.51 -2.36 6.07
C HIS A 120 11.42 -3.57 5.14
N THR A 121 12.20 -4.59 5.47
CA THR A 121 12.00 -5.96 4.95
C THR A 121 11.03 -6.72 5.87
N GLY A 122 10.61 -7.91 5.45
CA GLY A 122 9.98 -8.83 6.40
C GLY A 122 10.95 -9.25 7.52
N PRO A 123 10.43 -9.87 8.59
CA PRO A 123 11.22 -10.45 9.66
C PRO A 123 12.28 -11.41 9.18
N THR A 124 13.39 -11.49 9.91
CA THR A 124 14.42 -12.49 9.64
C THR A 124 13.98 -13.86 10.15
N THR A 125 14.15 -14.87 9.31
CA THR A 125 13.93 -16.28 9.63
C THR A 125 15.12 -17.13 9.10
N GLU A 126 15.12 -18.42 9.35
CA GLU A 126 16.12 -19.32 8.77
C GLU A 126 16.10 -19.31 7.22
N GLN A 127 14.93 -19.05 6.63
CA GLN A 127 14.73 -18.97 5.18
C GLN A 127 14.91 -17.54 4.62
N ASP A 128 14.92 -16.55 5.50
CA ASP A 128 14.89 -15.13 5.15
C ASP A 128 15.98 -14.38 5.91
N PRO A 129 17.26 -14.49 5.46
CA PRO A 129 18.38 -13.88 6.16
C PRO A 129 18.33 -12.35 6.07
N LEU A 130 18.86 -11.69 7.10
CA LEU A 130 19.05 -10.24 7.10
C LEU A 130 19.87 -9.78 5.89
N TRP A 131 19.44 -8.72 5.26
CA TRP A 131 20.21 -8.04 4.22
C TRP A 131 21.29 -7.16 4.85
N SER A 132 22.47 -7.77 5.06
CA SER A 132 23.61 -7.10 5.67
C SER A 132 24.01 -5.86 4.89
N GLY A 133 24.28 -4.77 5.60
CA GLY A 133 24.59 -3.46 5.00
C GLY A 133 23.35 -2.66 4.56
N TRP A 134 22.24 -3.31 4.23
CA TRP A 134 21.00 -2.68 3.77
C TRP A 134 20.08 -2.26 4.91
N ALA A 135 20.01 -3.08 5.94
CA ALA A 135 19.06 -2.93 7.02
C ALA A 135 19.71 -2.99 8.40
N ARG A 136 19.05 -2.34 9.36
CA ARG A 136 19.37 -2.39 10.78
C ARG A 136 18.31 -3.22 11.53
N THR A 137 18.68 -3.78 12.67
CA THR A 137 17.79 -4.55 13.56
C THR A 137 17.48 -3.84 14.86
N GLY A 138 17.82 -2.55 14.95
CA GLY A 138 17.61 -1.68 16.10
C GLY A 138 18.36 -0.36 15.92
N PRO A 139 18.16 0.61 16.83
CA PRO A 139 17.24 0.56 17.99
C PRO A 139 15.75 0.51 17.58
N GLN A 140 14.87 0.14 18.51
CA GLN A 140 13.43 0.27 18.29
C GLN A 140 13.00 1.74 18.38
N CYS A 141 12.00 2.15 17.59
CA CYS A 141 11.52 3.52 17.54
C CYS A 141 11.00 4.02 18.89
N THR A 142 11.37 5.24 19.26
CA THR A 142 10.90 5.88 20.49
C THR A 142 9.97 7.07 20.24
N TYR A 143 9.92 7.56 19.00
CA TYR A 143 9.02 8.65 18.56
C TYR A 143 9.17 9.96 19.33
N LYS A 144 10.34 10.25 19.87
CA LYS A 144 10.62 11.48 20.63
C LYS A 144 10.90 12.68 19.73
N ASP A 145 11.49 12.40 18.57
CA ASP A 145 11.96 13.37 17.60
C ASP A 145 11.99 12.72 16.20
N TYR A 146 12.42 13.48 15.22
CA TYR A 146 12.53 13.03 13.83
C TYR A 146 13.45 11.82 13.70
N GLN A 147 14.70 11.94 14.21
CA GLN A 147 15.69 10.87 14.04
C GLN A 147 15.24 9.55 14.68
N SER A 148 14.72 9.60 15.90
CA SER A 148 14.23 8.42 16.62
C SER A 148 12.91 7.84 16.04
N THR A 149 12.39 8.47 14.99
CA THR A 149 11.23 8.00 14.22
C THR A 149 11.65 7.39 12.89
N ILE A 150 12.74 7.83 12.26
CA ILE A 150 13.16 7.38 10.92
C ILE A 150 14.34 6.39 10.94
N GLU A 151 15.26 6.47 11.88
CA GLU A 151 16.42 5.58 11.96
C GLU A 151 16.24 4.48 13.02
N CYS A 152 15.12 3.75 12.94
CA CYS A 152 14.74 2.80 13.99
C CYS A 152 13.83 1.69 13.45
N THR A 153 13.81 0.56 14.14
CA THR A 153 12.88 -0.53 13.82
C THR A 153 11.50 -0.27 14.42
N LEU A 154 10.44 -0.40 13.63
CA LEU A 154 9.05 -0.19 14.08
C LEU A 154 8.66 -1.15 15.21
N VAL A 155 8.99 -2.43 15.02
CA VAL A 155 8.74 -3.50 15.98
C VAL A 155 9.95 -4.43 16.02
N LYS A 156 10.03 -5.24 17.08
CA LYS A 156 11.07 -6.26 17.22
C LYS A 156 11.07 -7.21 16.02
N ASN A 157 12.26 -7.53 15.51
CA ASN A 157 12.47 -8.42 14.35
C ASN A 157 11.80 -7.94 13.04
N LEU A 158 11.68 -6.63 12.85
CA LEU A 158 11.31 -6.05 11.56
C LEU A 158 12.47 -5.17 11.09
N PRO A 159 13.41 -5.70 10.28
CA PRO A 159 14.61 -4.96 9.87
C PRO A 159 14.26 -3.72 9.08
N ASP A 160 14.78 -2.60 9.53
CA ASP A 160 14.60 -1.26 8.97
C ASP A 160 15.65 -1.01 7.89
N ILE A 161 15.22 -0.64 6.68
CA ILE A 161 16.10 -0.30 5.56
C ILE A 161 16.76 1.05 5.84
N LYS A 162 18.08 1.13 5.67
CA LYS A 162 18.85 2.37 5.82
C LYS A 162 18.57 3.34 4.66
N THR A 163 17.37 3.91 4.66
CA THR A 163 16.92 4.78 3.58
C THR A 163 17.63 6.13 3.57
N GLU A 164 18.17 6.55 4.70
CA GLU A 164 18.98 7.75 4.87
C GLU A 164 20.38 7.65 4.25
N SER A 165 20.87 6.42 4.05
CA SER A 165 22.25 6.19 3.62
C SER A 165 22.46 6.42 2.12
N ASP A 166 23.54 7.11 1.77
CA ASP A 166 24.08 7.20 0.42
C ASP A 166 25.25 6.21 0.19
N GLU A 167 25.63 5.45 1.21
CA GLU A 167 26.73 4.49 1.12
C GLU A 167 26.38 3.36 0.17
N PRO A 168 27.24 3.08 -0.81
CA PRO A 168 27.02 1.97 -1.75
C PRO A 168 26.99 0.61 -1.05
N VAL A 169 26.03 -0.22 -1.46
CA VAL A 169 25.88 -1.58 -0.97
C VAL A 169 25.89 -2.59 -2.12
N SER A 170 26.38 -3.80 -1.84
CA SER A 170 26.23 -4.92 -2.76
C SER A 170 24.81 -5.48 -2.70
N LEU A 171 24.36 -6.07 -3.81
CA LEU A 171 23.10 -6.82 -3.81
C LEU A 171 23.13 -7.95 -2.78
N PRO A 172 22.03 -8.19 -2.06
CA PRO A 172 21.96 -9.27 -1.07
C PRO A 172 22.26 -10.63 -1.72
N PRO A 173 23.13 -11.47 -1.14
CA PRO A 173 23.49 -12.78 -1.72
C PRO A 173 22.26 -13.67 -1.97
N SER A 174 21.32 -13.70 -1.03
CA SER A 174 20.07 -14.47 -1.16
C SER A 174 19.24 -14.05 -2.38
N LEU A 175 19.22 -12.77 -2.71
CA LEU A 175 18.52 -12.22 -3.88
C LEU A 175 19.25 -12.58 -5.19
N THR A 176 20.57 -12.41 -5.23
CA THR A 176 21.36 -12.72 -6.43
C THR A 176 21.38 -14.22 -6.73
N GLU A 177 21.45 -15.08 -5.72
CA GLU A 177 21.34 -16.53 -5.87
C GLU A 177 19.96 -16.94 -6.39
N LYS A 178 18.90 -16.30 -5.89
CA LYS A 178 17.55 -16.49 -6.40
C LYS A 178 17.46 -16.11 -7.88
N TRP A 179 17.97 -14.95 -8.27
CA TRP A 179 17.97 -14.50 -9.67
C TRP A 179 18.71 -15.43 -10.59
N LYS A 180 19.86 -16.01 -10.14
CA LYS A 180 20.62 -17.03 -10.88
C LYS A 180 19.80 -18.29 -11.08
N ARG A 181 19.14 -18.80 -10.04
CA ARG A 181 18.25 -19.99 -10.15
C ARG A 181 17.10 -19.77 -11.10
N GLU A 182 16.58 -18.55 -11.16
CA GLU A 182 15.49 -18.14 -12.03
C GLU A 182 15.94 -17.76 -13.45
N GLY A 183 17.24 -17.76 -13.74
CA GLY A 183 17.81 -17.43 -15.06
C GLY A 183 17.65 -15.97 -15.46
N ARG A 184 17.51 -15.06 -14.50
CA ARG A 184 17.28 -13.61 -14.77
C ARG A 184 18.39 -12.70 -14.22
N TYR A 185 19.43 -13.24 -13.62
CA TYR A 185 20.49 -12.46 -12.98
C TYR A 185 21.11 -11.41 -13.90
N GLU A 186 21.54 -11.83 -15.10
CA GLU A 186 22.20 -10.93 -16.06
C GLU A 186 21.29 -9.79 -16.50
N LYS A 187 20.00 -10.08 -16.70
CA LYS A 187 18.99 -9.07 -17.05
C LYS A 187 18.80 -8.07 -15.93
N GLU A 188 18.59 -8.54 -14.69
CA GLU A 188 18.36 -7.66 -13.53
C GLU A 188 19.58 -6.75 -13.27
N VAL A 189 20.79 -7.30 -13.37
CA VAL A 189 22.03 -6.52 -13.21
C VAL A 189 22.16 -5.47 -14.32
N ALA A 190 21.93 -5.84 -15.58
CA ALA A 190 21.99 -4.90 -16.70
C ALA A 190 20.97 -3.75 -16.57
N GLU A 191 19.76 -4.07 -16.12
CA GLU A 191 18.72 -3.05 -15.88
C GLU A 191 19.10 -2.11 -14.71
N LEU A 192 19.70 -2.63 -13.65
CA LEU A 192 20.24 -1.82 -12.55
C LEU A 192 21.39 -0.92 -13.03
N ASP A 193 22.34 -1.46 -13.80
CA ASP A 193 23.46 -0.67 -14.36
C ASP A 193 22.96 0.48 -15.24
N ALA A 194 21.96 0.20 -16.08
CA ALA A 194 21.33 1.23 -16.91
C ALA A 194 20.63 2.31 -16.07
N PHE A 195 19.92 1.91 -15.01
CA PHE A 195 19.25 2.83 -14.10
C PHE A 195 20.25 3.75 -13.39
N PHE A 196 21.28 3.20 -12.76
CA PHE A 196 22.29 3.98 -12.04
C PHE A 196 23.11 4.86 -12.97
N LYS A 197 23.43 4.39 -14.19
CA LYS A 197 24.09 5.21 -15.22
C LYS A 197 23.23 6.39 -15.65
N ARG A 198 21.91 6.20 -15.81
CA ARG A 198 20.99 7.26 -16.24
C ARG A 198 20.77 8.28 -15.15
N THR A 199 20.63 7.85 -13.89
CA THR A 199 20.25 8.73 -12.78
C THR A 199 21.42 9.41 -12.10
N GLY A 200 22.60 8.77 -12.11
CA GLY A 200 23.75 9.19 -11.30
C GLY A 200 23.56 8.95 -9.80
N TYR A 201 22.50 8.27 -9.37
CA TYR A 201 22.29 7.93 -7.97
C TYR A 201 23.37 6.99 -7.45
N PRO A 202 23.74 7.08 -6.16
CA PRO A 202 24.59 6.09 -5.54
C PRO A 202 23.90 4.73 -5.47
N ARG A 203 24.68 3.64 -5.44
CA ARG A 203 24.14 2.27 -5.28
C ARG A 203 23.73 1.99 -3.83
N ALA A 204 22.95 2.88 -3.24
CA ALA A 204 22.45 2.79 -1.88
C ALA A 204 21.07 2.11 -1.81
N PRO A 205 20.66 1.55 -0.66
CA PRO A 205 19.47 0.70 -0.53
C PRO A 205 18.20 1.27 -1.16
N ARG A 206 17.86 2.54 -0.84
CA ARG A 206 16.62 3.16 -1.33
C ARG A 206 16.52 3.25 -2.84
N PHE A 207 17.64 3.46 -3.55
CA PHE A 207 17.61 3.62 -5.00
C PHE A 207 17.41 2.31 -5.77
N TYR A 208 17.86 1.19 -5.22
CA TYR A 208 17.49 -0.12 -5.74
C TYR A 208 15.98 -0.35 -5.61
N ILE A 209 15.41 -0.05 -4.42
CA ILE A 209 13.98 -0.24 -4.17
C ILE A 209 13.16 0.70 -5.06
N ILE A 210 13.55 1.98 -5.21
CA ILE A 210 12.92 2.93 -6.13
C ILE A 210 12.91 2.37 -7.57
N LYS A 211 14.06 1.85 -8.04
CA LYS A 211 14.12 1.22 -9.37
C LYS A 211 13.13 0.06 -9.48
N TRP A 212 13.12 -0.86 -8.55
CA TRP A 212 12.24 -2.02 -8.58
C TRP A 212 10.76 -1.66 -8.49
N LEU A 213 10.41 -0.69 -7.67
CA LEU A 213 9.04 -0.18 -7.61
C LEU A 213 8.62 0.47 -8.93
N THR A 214 9.45 1.33 -9.50
CA THR A 214 9.10 2.03 -10.74
C THR A 214 9.06 1.11 -11.97
N ASP A 215 9.66 -0.07 -11.93
CA ASP A 215 9.49 -1.10 -12.94
C ASP A 215 8.04 -1.60 -13.03
N TRP A 216 7.33 -1.72 -11.91
CA TRP A 216 5.90 -2.08 -11.90
C TRP A 216 5.07 -1.04 -12.66
N VAL A 217 5.38 0.23 -12.48
CA VAL A 217 4.73 1.33 -13.22
C VAL A 217 5.05 1.23 -14.72
N ARG A 218 6.33 1.11 -15.08
CA ARG A 218 6.78 1.07 -16.47
C ARG A 218 6.24 -0.13 -17.24
N LYS A 219 6.13 -1.28 -16.56
CA LYS A 219 5.67 -2.53 -17.19
C LYS A 219 4.15 -2.61 -17.32
N TYR A 220 3.41 -2.18 -16.29
CA TYR A 220 1.98 -2.48 -16.19
C TYR A 220 1.08 -1.26 -16.20
N GLY A 221 1.62 -0.06 -16.04
CA GLY A 221 0.83 1.18 -16.06
C GLY A 221 -0.09 1.31 -14.85
N VAL A 222 0.38 0.89 -13.67
CA VAL A 222 -0.34 1.20 -12.43
C VAL A 222 -0.37 2.71 -12.22
N ASP A 223 -1.48 3.22 -11.71
CA ASP A 223 -1.79 4.66 -11.73
C ASP A 223 -1.27 5.41 -10.50
N GLY A 224 -0.81 4.69 -9.50
CA GLY A 224 -0.31 5.33 -8.30
C GLY A 224 0.17 4.37 -7.22
N TYR A 225 0.64 4.99 -6.13
CA TYR A 225 1.10 4.31 -4.93
C TYR A 225 0.38 4.79 -3.67
N ARG A 226 0.03 3.85 -2.80
CA ARG A 226 -0.11 4.10 -1.37
C ARG A 226 1.22 3.75 -0.74
N CYS A 227 1.85 4.75 -0.11
CA CYS A 227 3.15 4.60 0.50
C CYS A 227 2.98 4.27 1.98
N ASP A 228 3.35 3.04 2.33
CA ASP A 228 3.34 2.53 3.69
C ASP A 228 4.34 3.27 4.57
N THR A 229 4.03 3.43 5.85
CA THR A 229 4.95 3.95 6.88
C THR A 229 5.68 5.24 6.48
N ALA A 230 5.02 6.15 5.76
CA ALA A 230 5.66 7.30 5.10
C ALA A 230 6.44 8.21 6.05
N LYS A 231 6.06 8.32 7.32
CA LYS A 231 6.78 9.15 8.32
C LYS A 231 8.04 8.51 8.88
N HIS A 232 8.30 7.23 8.56
CA HIS A 232 9.44 6.47 9.07
C HIS A 232 10.62 6.44 8.09
N ILE A 233 10.53 7.24 7.05
CA ILE A 233 11.54 7.40 5.98
C ILE A 233 11.78 8.90 5.82
N GLU A 234 12.98 9.30 5.43
CA GLU A 234 13.28 10.66 5.05
C GLU A 234 12.33 11.12 3.95
N GLU A 235 11.74 12.27 4.11
CA GLU A 235 10.79 12.84 3.15
C GLU A 235 11.36 13.00 1.74
N SER A 236 12.67 13.20 1.59
CA SER A 236 13.37 13.30 0.30
C SER A 236 13.26 12.03 -0.54
N VAL A 237 13.23 10.84 0.09
CA VAL A 237 13.07 9.55 -0.59
C VAL A 237 11.75 9.49 -1.36
N TRP A 238 10.70 10.08 -0.83
CA TRP A 238 9.40 10.14 -1.51
C TRP A 238 9.42 11.05 -2.73
N ALA A 239 10.17 12.16 -2.67
CA ALA A 239 10.38 13.01 -3.84
C ALA A 239 11.19 12.29 -4.94
N GLU A 240 12.21 11.52 -4.54
CA GLU A 240 13.00 10.67 -5.44
C GLU A 240 12.12 9.60 -6.10
N LEU A 241 11.31 8.88 -5.31
CA LEU A 241 10.35 7.89 -5.84
C LEU A 241 9.35 8.55 -6.79
N ARG A 242 8.78 9.69 -6.41
CA ARG A 242 7.80 10.40 -7.23
C ARG A 242 8.38 10.78 -8.59
N LYS A 243 9.57 11.35 -8.62
CA LYS A 243 10.27 11.72 -9.84
C LYS A 243 10.44 10.54 -10.79
N GLU A 244 10.93 9.42 -10.28
CA GLU A 244 11.16 8.22 -11.09
C GLU A 244 9.84 7.53 -11.49
N ALA A 245 8.80 7.57 -10.65
CA ALA A 245 7.49 7.05 -10.97
C ALA A 245 6.78 7.87 -12.06
N ASP A 246 6.87 9.21 -12.02
CA ASP A 246 6.35 10.09 -13.08
C ASP A 246 7.00 9.79 -14.44
N LEU A 247 8.34 9.60 -14.46
CA LEU A 247 9.06 9.20 -15.66
C LEU A 247 8.59 7.83 -16.18
N ALA A 248 8.48 6.85 -15.29
CA ALA A 248 8.04 5.49 -15.62
C ALA A 248 6.61 5.47 -16.16
N PHE A 249 5.71 6.26 -15.57
CA PHE A 249 4.31 6.38 -15.99
C PHE A 249 4.19 7.10 -17.33
N GLY A 250 4.97 8.17 -17.54
CA GLY A 250 5.07 8.85 -18.82
C GLY A 250 5.58 7.94 -19.94
N ASP A 251 6.59 7.12 -19.66
CA ASP A 251 7.12 6.13 -20.60
C ASP A 251 6.06 5.08 -20.95
N TRP A 252 5.34 4.56 -19.94
CA TRP A 252 4.26 3.61 -20.16
C TRP A 252 3.13 4.20 -21.02
N LYS A 253 2.69 5.44 -20.72
CA LYS A 253 1.65 6.13 -21.49
C LYS A 253 2.06 6.30 -22.97
N LYS A 254 3.30 6.70 -23.22
CA LYS A 254 3.84 6.85 -24.60
C LYS A 254 3.88 5.51 -25.34
N ALA A 255 4.26 4.44 -24.65
CA ALA A 255 4.33 3.09 -25.24
C ALA A 255 2.95 2.43 -25.43
N ASN A 256 1.92 2.91 -24.74
CA ASN A 256 0.58 2.29 -24.73
C ASN A 256 -0.55 3.32 -24.90
N PRO A 257 -0.53 4.15 -25.97
CA PRO A 257 -1.50 5.26 -26.11
C PRO A 257 -2.95 4.79 -26.08
N ASP A 258 -3.24 3.59 -26.61
CA ASP A 258 -4.60 3.01 -26.65
C ASP A 258 -5.07 2.44 -25.28
N LYS A 259 -4.20 2.42 -24.27
CA LYS A 259 -4.52 1.89 -22.93
C LYS A 259 -4.53 2.98 -21.85
N VAL A 260 -4.20 4.20 -22.22
CA VAL A 260 -4.18 5.34 -21.30
C VAL A 260 -5.60 5.66 -20.87
N LEU A 261 -5.82 5.68 -19.54
CA LEU A 261 -7.14 5.95 -18.97
C LEU A 261 -7.49 7.45 -19.08
N ASP A 262 -6.53 8.32 -18.78
CA ASP A 262 -6.70 9.77 -18.77
C ASP A 262 -5.35 10.52 -18.81
N SER A 263 -5.39 11.84 -18.74
CA SER A 263 -4.21 12.71 -18.70
C SER A 263 -3.65 12.95 -17.29
N ASN A 264 -4.20 12.33 -16.26
CA ASN A 264 -3.75 12.57 -14.89
C ASN A 264 -2.30 12.13 -14.68
N ASP A 265 -1.62 12.83 -13.79
CA ASP A 265 -0.30 12.47 -13.32
C ASP A 265 -0.34 11.23 -12.43
N PHE A 266 0.82 10.64 -12.19
CA PHE A 266 0.96 9.53 -11.25
C PHE A 266 0.49 9.95 -9.85
N TYR A 267 -0.34 9.14 -9.20
CA TYR A 267 -0.91 9.47 -7.90
C TYR A 267 -0.07 8.88 -6.77
N MET A 268 0.22 9.67 -5.74
CA MET A 268 0.84 9.16 -4.51
C MET A 268 0.04 9.61 -3.29
N VAL A 269 -0.31 8.66 -2.43
CA VAL A 269 -0.90 8.91 -1.11
C VAL A 269 -0.01 8.31 -0.01
N GLY A 270 0.32 9.13 0.99
CA GLY A 270 1.20 8.73 2.09
C GLY A 270 0.43 8.31 3.35
N GLU A 271 0.85 7.19 3.94
CA GLU A 271 0.47 6.87 5.31
C GLU A 271 1.44 7.54 6.28
N VAL A 272 1.21 8.81 6.54
CA VAL A 272 1.85 9.52 7.64
C VAL A 272 1.01 9.25 8.90
N TYR A 273 1.34 8.18 9.62
CA TYR A 273 0.49 7.67 10.72
C TYR A 273 0.20 8.75 11.76
N TYR A 274 -1.10 8.91 12.08
CA TYR A 274 -1.67 10.01 12.89
C TYR A 274 -1.66 11.40 12.24
N TYR A 275 -1.40 11.52 10.94
CA TYR A 275 -1.61 12.79 10.25
C TYR A 275 -3.07 13.22 10.36
N LYS A 276 -3.27 14.51 10.68
CA LYS A 276 -4.59 15.11 10.91
C LYS A 276 -4.74 16.37 10.07
N ILE A 277 -5.80 16.43 9.28
CA ILE A 277 -6.10 17.64 8.48
C ILE A 277 -6.26 18.89 9.36
N SER A 278 -6.72 18.74 10.60
CA SER A 278 -6.86 19.84 11.57
C SER A 278 -5.52 20.46 11.98
N GLY A 279 -4.41 19.75 11.81
CA GLY A 279 -3.06 20.26 12.02
C GLY A 279 -2.47 21.01 10.83
N GLY A 280 -3.26 21.20 9.75
CA GLY A 280 -2.77 21.78 8.50
C GLY A 280 -1.89 20.81 7.71
N ARG A 281 -1.04 21.34 6.84
CA ARG A 281 -0.18 20.53 5.95
C ARG A 281 1.01 19.90 6.64
N MET A 282 1.45 20.47 7.76
CA MET A 282 2.67 20.06 8.44
C MET A 282 2.45 18.88 9.37
N TYR A 283 3.31 17.88 9.29
CA TYR A 283 3.41 16.84 10.32
C TYR A 283 4.50 17.25 11.32
N ASP A 284 4.18 17.21 12.62
CA ASP A 284 5.04 17.63 13.70
C ASP A 284 5.72 16.42 14.36
N PHE A 285 7.06 16.37 14.31
CA PHE A 285 7.89 15.36 14.97
C PHE A 285 8.32 15.75 16.39
N GLY A 286 7.93 16.96 16.83
CA GLY A 286 8.35 17.53 18.10
C GLY A 286 9.55 18.49 17.95
N ASP A 287 10.60 18.04 17.33
CA ASP A 287 11.82 18.83 17.04
C ASP A 287 11.79 19.52 15.67
N ARG A 288 11.03 19.01 14.72
CA ARG A 288 10.85 19.61 13.37
C ARG A 288 9.47 19.30 12.79
N LYS A 289 9.09 20.09 11.78
CA LYS A 289 7.83 19.91 11.02
C LYS A 289 8.15 19.63 9.57
N VAL A 290 7.40 18.70 8.97
CA VAL A 290 7.56 18.28 7.56
C VAL A 290 6.26 18.46 6.81
N ASP A 291 6.32 19.15 5.66
CA ASP A 291 5.22 19.22 4.69
C ASP A 291 5.43 18.15 3.62
N TYR A 292 4.88 16.97 3.82
CA TYR A 292 5.00 15.84 2.90
C TYR A 292 4.44 16.13 1.50
N PHE A 293 3.53 17.10 1.35
CA PHE A 293 3.04 17.50 0.03
C PHE A 293 4.10 18.14 -0.86
N ASN A 294 5.17 18.66 -0.27
CA ASN A 294 6.32 19.18 -1.02
C ASN A 294 7.26 18.06 -1.49
N TYR A 295 7.05 16.82 -1.03
CA TYR A 295 7.86 15.66 -1.36
C TYR A 295 7.13 14.65 -2.23
N GLY A 296 6.23 15.12 -3.08
CA GLY A 296 5.62 14.33 -4.16
C GLY A 296 4.24 13.76 -3.86
N TYR A 297 3.71 13.90 -2.63
CA TYR A 297 2.38 13.40 -2.30
C TYR A 297 1.26 14.27 -2.89
N SER A 298 0.28 13.60 -3.47
CA SER A 298 -0.97 14.20 -3.91
C SER A 298 -1.97 14.30 -2.77
N SER A 299 -1.93 13.31 -1.87
CA SER A 299 -2.79 13.20 -0.69
C SER A 299 -2.04 12.57 0.47
N LEU A 300 -2.53 12.80 1.69
CA LEU A 300 -2.16 12.04 2.89
C LEU A 300 -3.40 11.36 3.46
N ILE A 301 -3.24 10.18 4.06
CA ILE A 301 -4.32 9.51 4.79
C ILE A 301 -4.68 10.36 6.01
N ASN A 302 -5.95 10.72 6.14
CA ASN A 302 -6.44 11.60 7.18
C ASN A 302 -7.03 10.81 8.36
N PHE A 303 -6.34 10.83 9.48
CA PHE A 303 -6.75 10.14 10.71
C PHE A 303 -7.80 10.90 11.54
N ASP A 304 -8.15 12.13 11.16
CA ASP A 304 -9.14 12.91 11.90
C ASP A 304 -10.58 12.48 11.65
N LEU A 305 -10.93 12.09 10.41
CA LEU A 305 -12.34 11.92 10.04
C LEU A 305 -13.07 10.90 10.93
N LYS A 306 -12.46 9.80 11.29
CA LYS A 306 -13.11 8.81 12.17
C LYS A 306 -13.45 9.34 13.56
N THR A 307 -12.74 10.37 14.02
CA THR A 307 -13.01 11.09 15.28
C THR A 307 -14.04 12.19 15.04
N ASP A 308 -13.85 13.02 14.02
CA ASP A 308 -14.75 14.09 13.65
C ASP A 308 -16.15 13.57 13.30
N ALA A 309 -16.23 12.40 12.68
CA ALA A 309 -17.50 11.75 12.35
C ALA A 309 -18.38 11.41 13.56
N LYS A 310 -17.81 11.41 14.77
CA LYS A 310 -18.59 11.27 16.02
C LYS A 310 -19.46 12.53 16.30
N ASN A 311 -19.13 13.68 15.70
CA ASN A 311 -19.98 14.87 15.78
C ASN A 311 -21.31 14.60 15.07
N PRO A 312 -22.47 14.86 15.69
CA PRO A 312 -23.78 14.69 15.07
C PRO A 312 -24.06 15.69 13.95
N SER A 313 -23.40 16.85 13.94
CA SER A 313 -23.61 17.90 12.93
C SER A 313 -22.76 17.61 11.68
N TYR A 314 -23.44 17.26 10.60
CA TYR A 314 -22.82 17.13 9.26
C TYR A 314 -22.22 18.46 8.80
N GLU A 315 -22.95 19.57 9.03
CA GLU A 315 -22.50 20.91 8.65
C GLU A 315 -21.17 21.25 9.34
N ALA A 316 -21.03 21.00 10.64
CA ALA A 316 -19.81 21.27 11.38
C ALA A 316 -18.61 20.50 10.81
N ILE A 317 -18.82 19.24 10.39
CA ILE A 317 -17.77 18.42 9.77
C ILE A 317 -17.43 18.97 8.38
N PHE A 318 -18.41 19.11 7.52
CA PHE A 318 -18.20 19.43 6.11
C PHE A 318 -17.66 20.86 5.91
N SER A 319 -18.16 21.84 6.66
CA SER A 319 -17.65 23.22 6.63
C SER A 319 -16.20 23.30 7.09
N LYS A 320 -15.81 22.57 8.16
CA LYS A 320 -14.41 22.47 8.61
C LYS A 320 -13.51 21.96 7.49
N TYR A 321 -13.87 20.84 6.87
CA TYR A 321 -13.06 20.20 5.82
C TYR A 321 -13.03 21.04 4.55
N SER A 322 -14.16 21.63 4.16
CA SER A 322 -14.22 22.53 3.01
C SER A 322 -13.32 23.75 3.19
N ALA A 323 -13.36 24.39 4.36
CA ALA A 323 -12.54 25.56 4.67
C ALA A 323 -11.03 25.22 4.62
N LEU A 324 -10.61 24.10 5.21
CA LEU A 324 -9.23 23.67 5.20
C LEU A 324 -8.74 23.38 3.77
N LEU A 325 -9.50 22.59 3.00
CA LEU A 325 -9.12 22.20 1.64
C LEU A 325 -9.09 23.39 0.67
N GLN A 326 -9.95 24.38 0.83
CA GLN A 326 -9.95 25.58 -0.01
C GLN A 326 -8.79 26.53 0.31
N ASN A 327 -8.34 26.60 1.55
CA ASN A 327 -7.32 27.53 2.01
C ASN A 327 -5.94 26.89 2.04
N GLU A 328 -5.67 26.03 3.03
CA GLU A 328 -4.32 25.49 3.31
C GLU A 328 -3.90 24.40 2.32
N PHE A 329 -4.87 23.65 1.80
CA PHE A 329 -4.62 22.50 0.92
C PHE A 329 -4.84 22.79 -0.57
N ARG A 330 -4.82 24.04 -0.98
CA ARG A 330 -5.06 24.42 -2.38
C ARG A 330 -4.25 23.54 -3.35
N ASN A 331 -4.95 22.85 -4.26
CA ASN A 331 -4.39 21.85 -5.21
C ASN A 331 -3.82 20.57 -4.57
N LYS A 332 -4.12 20.33 -3.29
CA LYS A 332 -3.80 19.09 -2.56
C LYS A 332 -5.06 18.54 -1.92
N SER A 333 -5.03 17.29 -1.52
CA SER A 333 -6.18 16.63 -0.91
C SER A 333 -5.75 15.77 0.28
N VAL A 334 -6.73 15.28 1.01
CA VAL A 334 -6.55 14.21 1.99
C VAL A 334 -7.37 13.01 1.60
N LEU A 335 -6.94 11.81 1.98
CA LEU A 335 -7.70 10.58 1.82
C LEU A 335 -8.45 10.29 3.12
N ASN A 336 -9.74 10.57 3.12
CA ASN A 336 -10.63 10.34 4.25
C ASN A 336 -11.04 8.88 4.36
N TYR A 337 -11.09 8.35 5.58
CA TYR A 337 -11.55 7.00 5.86
C TYR A 337 -12.28 6.91 7.21
N LEU A 338 -13.11 5.89 7.38
CA LEU A 338 -13.78 5.57 8.64
C LEU A 338 -13.43 4.18 9.17
N SER A 339 -12.84 3.34 8.34
CA SER A 339 -12.31 2.01 8.68
C SER A 339 -11.16 1.63 7.75
N SER A 340 -10.21 0.84 8.24
CA SER A 340 -9.08 0.31 7.48
C SER A 340 -8.64 -1.04 8.02
N HIS A 341 -7.67 -1.68 7.39
CA HIS A 341 -7.08 -2.93 7.87
C HIS A 341 -6.26 -2.78 9.16
N ASP A 342 -5.77 -1.56 9.45
CA ASP A 342 -4.98 -1.23 10.65
C ASP A 342 -5.81 -0.60 11.77
N ASP A 343 -7.11 -0.42 11.55
CA ASP A 343 -7.94 0.32 12.50
C ASP A 343 -8.66 -0.60 13.48
N GLY A 344 -8.15 -0.67 14.71
CA GLY A 344 -8.80 -1.38 15.82
C GLY A 344 -10.07 -0.69 16.33
N GLU A 345 -10.25 0.61 16.07
CA GLU A 345 -11.37 1.44 16.54
C GLU A 345 -11.99 2.26 15.38
N PRO A 346 -12.60 1.58 14.38
CA PRO A 346 -13.32 2.27 13.30
C PRO A 346 -14.53 3.03 13.84
N PHE A 347 -15.02 4.00 13.07
CA PHE A 347 -16.19 4.81 13.44
C PHE A 347 -17.41 3.97 13.80
N ASP A 348 -17.73 2.96 13.00
CA ASP A 348 -18.85 2.03 13.23
C ASP A 348 -18.37 0.60 13.37
N LYS A 349 -17.68 0.29 14.48
CA LYS A 349 -17.11 -1.02 14.78
C LYS A 349 -18.14 -2.16 14.77
N GLU A 350 -19.35 -1.86 15.25
CA GLU A 350 -20.45 -2.81 15.35
C GLU A 350 -21.33 -2.88 14.11
N ARG A 351 -21.02 -2.07 13.06
CA ARG A 351 -21.81 -1.98 11.83
C ARG A 351 -23.29 -1.72 12.06
N LYS A 352 -23.61 -0.88 13.03
CA LYS A 352 -24.97 -0.48 13.39
C LYS A 352 -25.43 0.83 12.74
N LYS A 353 -24.47 1.59 12.19
CA LYS A 353 -24.70 2.93 11.62
C LYS A 353 -24.17 3.07 10.18
N PRO A 354 -24.40 2.09 9.29
CA PRO A 354 -23.78 2.10 7.95
C PRO A 354 -24.20 3.29 7.09
N ILE A 355 -25.44 3.74 7.21
CA ILE A 355 -25.97 4.92 6.48
C ILE A 355 -25.30 6.19 6.99
N GLU A 356 -25.21 6.38 8.31
CA GLU A 356 -24.52 7.53 8.89
C GLU A 356 -23.05 7.53 8.50
N ALA A 357 -22.36 6.41 8.62
CA ALA A 357 -20.98 6.25 8.24
C ALA A 357 -20.76 6.55 6.75
N GLY A 358 -21.56 5.94 5.88
CA GLY A 358 -21.48 6.16 4.44
C GLY A 358 -21.75 7.61 4.06
N THR A 359 -22.78 8.25 4.64
CA THR A 359 -23.11 9.66 4.37
C THR A 359 -21.96 10.57 4.78
N LYS A 360 -21.41 10.39 5.99
CA LYS A 360 -20.30 11.21 6.48
C LYS A 360 -19.03 11.01 5.65
N LEU A 361 -18.75 9.80 5.21
CA LEU A 361 -17.58 9.48 4.42
C LEU A 361 -17.69 10.01 2.97
N LEU A 362 -18.79 9.69 2.29
CA LEU A 362 -18.94 9.97 0.86
C LEU A 362 -19.21 11.45 0.56
N LEU A 363 -19.82 12.20 1.49
CA LEU A 363 -20.10 13.61 1.30
C LEU A 363 -19.04 14.54 1.93
N CYS A 364 -18.12 14.01 2.72
CA CYS A 364 -17.03 14.80 3.30
C CYS A 364 -16.08 15.29 2.20
N PRO A 365 -15.74 16.59 2.14
CA PRO A 365 -14.77 17.11 1.20
C PRO A 365 -13.40 16.39 1.31
N GLY A 366 -12.80 16.05 0.17
CA GLY A 366 -11.55 15.29 0.05
C GLY A 366 -11.73 14.01 -0.72
N ALA A 367 -10.62 13.26 -0.94
CA ALA A 367 -10.71 11.92 -1.50
C ALA A 367 -11.26 10.94 -0.46
N THR A 368 -11.96 9.90 -0.92
CA THR A 368 -12.67 8.95 -0.06
C THR A 368 -12.11 7.56 -0.21
N GLN A 369 -11.84 6.90 0.92
CA GLN A 369 -11.47 5.48 0.99
C GLN A 369 -12.59 4.68 1.66
N GLY A 370 -13.27 3.82 0.91
CA GLY A 370 -14.11 2.75 1.45
C GLY A 370 -13.27 1.50 1.71
N TYR A 371 -13.41 0.92 2.89
CA TYR A 371 -12.77 -0.36 3.18
C TYR A 371 -13.71 -1.50 2.78
N TYR A 372 -13.17 -2.52 2.08
CA TYR A 372 -14.00 -3.62 1.60
C TYR A 372 -14.77 -4.29 2.77
N GLY A 373 -16.05 -4.56 2.56
CA GLY A 373 -16.97 -5.07 3.58
C GLY A 373 -17.80 -3.97 4.26
N ASP A 374 -17.41 -2.70 4.20
CA ASP A 374 -18.22 -1.60 4.73
C ASP A 374 -19.57 -1.50 4.03
N GLU A 375 -19.57 -1.72 2.71
CA GLU A 375 -20.77 -1.72 1.85
C GLU A 375 -21.76 -2.86 2.15
N THR A 376 -21.34 -3.88 2.85
CA THR A 376 -22.17 -5.06 3.19
C THR A 376 -22.53 -5.12 4.66
N CYS A 377 -22.13 -4.12 5.46
CA CYS A 377 -22.29 -4.08 6.92
C CYS A 377 -21.66 -5.28 7.64
N PHE A 378 -20.68 -5.97 7.04
CA PHE A 378 -19.96 -7.02 7.72
C PHE A 378 -19.04 -6.43 8.80
N ARG A 379 -19.03 -7.07 9.99
CA ARG A 379 -18.15 -6.67 11.10
C ARG A 379 -16.69 -6.90 10.74
N THR A 380 -15.89 -5.84 10.80
CA THR A 380 -14.43 -5.95 10.81
C THR A 380 -13.99 -6.23 12.23
N GLY A 381 -13.59 -7.41 12.54
CA GLY A 381 -13.06 -7.73 13.85
C GLY A 381 -13.06 -9.24 14.05
N LYS A 382 -11.93 -9.78 14.40
CA LYS A 382 -11.60 -11.18 14.75
C LYS A 382 -12.15 -12.32 13.88
N ASN A 383 -13.16 -12.07 13.03
CA ASN A 383 -13.73 -13.00 12.08
C ASN A 383 -13.79 -12.35 10.69
N LEU A 384 -12.69 -12.38 9.97
CA LEU A 384 -12.69 -12.12 8.53
C LEU A 384 -13.45 -13.27 7.87
N VAL A 385 -14.71 -13.03 7.56
CA VAL A 385 -15.49 -13.98 6.80
C VAL A 385 -15.07 -13.88 5.34
N VAL A 386 -14.64 -14.99 4.79
CA VAL A 386 -14.45 -15.18 3.34
C VAL A 386 -15.79 -14.92 2.64
N PHE A 387 -15.84 -13.95 1.74
CA PHE A 387 -17.03 -13.64 1.00
C PHE A 387 -17.37 -14.74 -0.01
N ALA A 388 -18.32 -15.59 0.34
CA ALA A 388 -19.11 -16.31 -0.64
C ALA A 388 -20.36 -15.48 -0.96
N GLY A 389 -20.39 -14.90 -2.17
CA GLY A 389 -21.34 -13.93 -2.64
C GLY A 389 -22.80 -14.12 -2.27
N ARG A 390 -23.38 -13.11 -1.65
CA ARG A 390 -24.81 -12.75 -1.77
C ARG A 390 -24.97 -11.25 -1.59
N THR A 391 -24.70 -10.49 -2.64
CA THR A 391 -25.05 -9.07 -2.74
C THR A 391 -26.43 -8.94 -3.40
N ARG A 392 -27.53 -8.87 -2.70
CA ARG A 392 -28.82 -8.56 -3.32
C ARG A 392 -29.67 -7.46 -2.68
N ARG A 393 -29.26 -6.79 -1.61
CA ARG A 393 -30.18 -5.83 -0.96
C ARG A 393 -29.68 -4.39 -0.73
N TRP A 394 -28.41 -4.04 -0.87
CA TRP A 394 -27.91 -2.74 -0.41
C TRP A 394 -27.53 -1.72 -1.50
N VAL A 395 -27.43 -2.15 -2.76
CA VAL A 395 -27.12 -1.26 -3.91
C VAL A 395 -28.17 -0.18 -4.15
N ARG A 396 -29.37 -0.33 -3.57
CA ARG A 396 -30.45 0.68 -3.72
C ARG A 396 -30.40 1.86 -2.75
N VAL A 397 -29.50 1.85 -1.75
CA VAL A 397 -29.49 2.89 -0.70
C VAL A 397 -28.48 4.00 -0.96
N PHE A 398 -27.50 3.77 -1.85
CA PHE A 398 -26.43 4.73 -2.15
C PHE A 398 -26.41 5.26 -3.59
N MET A 399 -27.45 5.05 -4.37
CA MET A 399 -27.61 5.74 -5.66
C MET A 399 -28.80 6.71 -5.56
N PRO A 400 -28.63 7.98 -6.05
CA PRO A 400 -29.73 8.91 -6.20
C PRO A 400 -30.77 8.41 -7.21
#